data_6c16447c42d3e90d443164b491dc0ec5
#
_entry.id   6c16447c42d3e90d443164b491dc0ec5
#
_cell.length_a   1.000
_cell.length_b   1.000
_cell.length_c   1.000
_cell.angle_alpha   90.00
_cell.angle_beta   90.00
_cell.angle_gamma   90.00
#
_symmetry.space_group_name_H-M   'P 1'
#
loop_
_entity.id
_entity.type
_entity.pdbx_description
1 polymer ?
#
loop_
_entity_poly.entity_id
_entity_poly.type
_entity_poly.pdbx_seq_one_letter_code
_entity_poly.pdbx_strand_id
1 'polypeptide(L)'
;MAHGHRSDGSCVIKYDVIRNLTSPAEKGNGVQTWFANINAREILGIGTRDNLRSYIAEHSATKRNAVHKQIENTITENPDRFINRNSGITITCTECVVDDNHKIVKLSNASIVNGAQTQGELRRFFESLDEDDNSDFLVRAEIIMDPSYESIVEIAIARNTATAVKSVSQASARGYLSELKISIEKGLPGETLQMSETDTEGLNTQSVLQYARLLMPAELLGDKNPSRNFSYKQGGKCLTDFSNWARDRNTDDNAARLHNFIVEIAPVAVREYRLWEKHEGWNGHRLHERGRTGDKPIGGRPVRRDKKTNKVVWVAPGILFPVMSALSAFVKQRKNRWVLEKPDLFKEDELIRRAVQQFRSLDREVTVMGRSEQAYDALSIYTETIATVLAST
;
A
#
# COMPACT_ATOMS: atom_id res chain seq x y z
N MET A 1 -21.58 -1.84 -32.84
CA MET A 1 -21.46 -0.38 -32.63
C MET A 1 -20.74 -0.17 -31.30
N ALA A 2 -19.54 0.37 -31.34
CA ALA A 2 -18.72 0.60 -30.13
C ALA A 2 -19.42 1.65 -29.24
N HIS A 3 -19.80 1.25 -28.03
CA HIS A 3 -20.32 2.16 -27.01
C HIS A 3 -19.17 3.06 -26.52
N GLY A 4 -19.18 4.31 -26.97
CA GLY A 4 -18.15 5.29 -26.68
C GLY A 4 -18.13 5.65 -25.20
N HIS A 5 -17.00 5.43 -24.56
CA HIS A 5 -16.64 6.10 -23.32
C HIS A 5 -16.69 7.62 -23.53
N ARG A 6 -17.60 8.31 -22.85
CA ARG A 6 -17.50 9.76 -22.69
C ARG A 6 -16.46 10.04 -21.59
N SER A 7 -15.62 11.01 -21.80
CA SER A 7 -14.55 11.43 -20.88
C SER A 7 -15.01 11.90 -19.50
N ASP A 8 -16.32 11.98 -19.28
CA ASP A 8 -16.98 12.46 -18.06
C ASP A 8 -17.44 11.33 -17.10
N GLY A 9 -17.11 10.05 -17.39
CA GLY A 9 -17.51 8.91 -16.58
C GLY A 9 -18.99 8.57 -16.65
N SER A 10 -19.76 9.14 -17.60
CA SER A 10 -21.14 8.78 -17.82
C SER A 10 -21.26 7.56 -18.73
N CYS A 11 -22.19 6.67 -18.39
CA CYS A 11 -22.49 5.48 -19.18
C CYS A 11 -24.00 5.23 -19.28
N VAL A 12 -24.38 4.52 -20.33
CA VAL A 12 -25.73 4.04 -20.54
C VAL A 12 -25.69 2.52 -20.63
N ILE A 13 -26.47 1.86 -19.80
CA ILE A 13 -26.47 0.41 -19.63
C ILE A 13 -27.86 -0.12 -19.92
N LYS A 14 -27.95 -1.15 -20.75
CA LYS A 14 -29.22 -1.91 -20.94
C LYS A 14 -29.38 -2.92 -19.83
N TYR A 15 -30.63 -3.06 -19.37
CA TYR A 15 -30.96 -4.04 -18.34
C TYR A 15 -32.14 -4.94 -18.76
N ASP A 16 -32.18 -6.15 -18.23
CA ASP A 16 -33.32 -7.04 -18.35
C ASP A 16 -34.40 -6.68 -17.33
N VAL A 17 -34.01 -6.66 -16.06
CA VAL A 17 -34.87 -6.29 -14.92
C VAL A 17 -34.11 -5.32 -14.02
N ILE A 18 -34.79 -4.27 -13.55
CA ILE A 18 -34.31 -3.35 -12.51
C ILE A 18 -35.38 -3.13 -11.46
N ARG A 19 -35.01 -3.01 -10.19
CA ARG A 19 -35.89 -2.70 -9.05
C ARG A 19 -35.23 -1.70 -8.13
N ASN A 20 -35.97 -0.65 -7.79
CA ASN A 20 -35.56 0.28 -6.74
C ASN A 20 -35.86 -0.37 -5.39
N LEU A 21 -34.80 -0.53 -4.56
CA LEU A 21 -34.89 -1.08 -3.22
C LEU A 21 -34.40 -0.08 -2.16
N THR A 22 -34.45 1.21 -2.49
CA THR A 22 -34.04 2.29 -1.59
C THR A 22 -34.83 2.24 -0.28
N SER A 23 -34.15 2.08 0.84
CA SER A 23 -34.75 2.13 2.17
C SER A 23 -35.11 3.57 2.57
N PRO A 24 -36.02 3.76 3.55
CA PRO A 24 -36.32 5.10 4.08
C PRO A 24 -35.08 5.83 4.63
N ALA A 25 -34.14 5.09 5.23
CA ALA A 25 -32.89 5.65 5.78
C ALA A 25 -31.98 6.17 4.67
N GLU A 26 -31.80 5.40 3.59
CA GLU A 26 -31.02 5.82 2.42
C GLU A 26 -31.64 7.06 1.78
N LYS A 27 -32.97 7.06 1.58
CA LYS A 27 -33.68 8.20 1.01
C LYS A 27 -33.53 9.47 1.86
N GLY A 28 -33.53 9.33 3.19
CA GLY A 28 -33.30 10.45 4.12
C GLY A 28 -31.90 11.06 3.99
N ASN A 29 -30.92 10.29 3.52
CA ASN A 29 -29.54 10.72 3.27
C ASN A 29 -29.26 11.09 1.79
N GLY A 30 -30.29 11.11 0.94
CA GLY A 30 -30.14 11.39 -0.49
C GLY A 30 -29.57 10.24 -1.31
N VAL A 31 -29.40 9.07 -0.71
CA VAL A 31 -28.88 7.85 -1.35
C VAL A 31 -30.03 7.06 -1.95
N GLN A 32 -29.78 6.43 -3.09
CA GLN A 32 -30.76 5.53 -3.71
C GLN A 32 -30.07 4.25 -4.18
N THR A 33 -30.79 3.12 -4.04
CA THR A 33 -30.24 1.79 -4.37
C THR A 33 -31.18 1.02 -5.29
N TRP A 34 -30.60 0.45 -6.36
CA TRP A 34 -31.29 -0.44 -7.29
C TRP A 34 -30.59 -1.78 -7.38
N PHE A 35 -31.35 -2.82 -7.63
CA PHE A 35 -30.83 -4.12 -8.06
C PHE A 35 -31.30 -4.40 -9.49
N ALA A 36 -30.35 -4.82 -10.33
CA ALA A 36 -30.59 -5.07 -11.75
C ALA A 36 -29.97 -6.39 -12.20
N ASN A 37 -30.62 -7.02 -13.21
CA ASN A 37 -29.99 -8.02 -14.03
C ASN A 37 -29.57 -7.33 -15.33
N ILE A 38 -28.29 -7.37 -15.63
CA ILE A 38 -27.65 -6.64 -16.73
C ILE A 38 -26.94 -7.66 -17.63
N ASN A 39 -26.97 -7.47 -18.92
CA ASN A 39 -26.17 -8.28 -19.83
C ASN A 39 -24.69 -8.10 -19.55
N ALA A 40 -23.95 -9.20 -19.57
CA ALA A 40 -22.56 -9.20 -19.15
C ALA A 40 -21.69 -8.28 -20.03
N ARG A 41 -22.00 -8.13 -21.31
CA ARG A 41 -21.30 -7.20 -22.22
C ARG A 41 -21.45 -5.73 -21.82
N GLU A 42 -22.61 -5.33 -21.30
CA GLU A 42 -22.88 -3.94 -20.89
C GLU A 42 -21.95 -3.47 -19.75
N ILE A 43 -21.48 -4.41 -18.92
CA ILE A 43 -20.61 -4.14 -17.78
C ILE A 43 -19.20 -3.74 -18.19
N LEU A 44 -18.74 -4.16 -19.38
CA LEU A 44 -17.37 -3.91 -19.86
C LEU A 44 -17.08 -2.42 -20.07
N GLY A 45 -18.12 -1.63 -20.33
CA GLY A 45 -18.03 -0.18 -20.52
C GLY A 45 -17.98 0.64 -19.23
N ILE A 46 -18.09 0.04 -18.04
CA ILE A 46 -18.08 0.78 -16.76
C ILE A 46 -16.65 0.90 -16.24
N GLY A 47 -16.28 2.10 -15.80
CA GLY A 47 -14.97 2.34 -15.17
C GLY A 47 -14.82 1.61 -13.82
N THR A 48 -13.58 1.48 -13.37
CA THR A 48 -13.22 0.89 -12.06
C THR A 48 -12.39 1.86 -11.21
N ARG A 49 -12.50 3.16 -11.47
CA ARG A 49 -11.70 4.22 -10.84
C ARG A 49 -11.72 4.15 -9.31
N ASP A 50 -12.90 3.92 -8.73
CA ASP A 50 -13.10 3.89 -7.28
C ASP A 50 -13.01 2.48 -6.70
N ASN A 51 -12.59 1.49 -7.49
CA ASN A 51 -12.33 0.16 -7.00
C ASN A 51 -10.96 0.10 -6.30
N LEU A 52 -10.96 -0.32 -5.05
CA LEU A 52 -9.73 -0.46 -4.26
C LEU A 52 -8.86 -1.65 -4.70
N ARG A 53 -9.40 -2.48 -5.57
CA ARG A 53 -8.78 -3.70 -6.09
C ARG A 53 -8.83 -3.69 -7.59
N SER A 54 -7.77 -3.23 -8.23
CA SER A 54 -7.60 -3.36 -9.68
C SER A 54 -7.66 -4.84 -10.09
N TYR A 55 -8.02 -5.09 -11.35
CA TYR A 55 -7.97 -6.45 -11.89
C TYR A 55 -6.53 -6.97 -11.95
N ILE A 56 -6.20 -7.90 -11.05
CA ILE A 56 -4.82 -8.38 -10.84
C ILE A 56 -4.23 -9.02 -12.09
N ALA A 57 -5.04 -9.66 -12.93
CA ALA A 57 -4.55 -10.34 -14.13
C ALA A 57 -4.17 -9.37 -15.27
N GLU A 58 -4.64 -8.12 -15.28
CA GLU A 58 -4.18 -7.10 -16.23
C GLU A 58 -2.72 -6.74 -16.00
N HIS A 59 -2.25 -6.83 -14.74
CA HIS A 59 -0.88 -6.50 -14.37
C HIS A 59 0.07 -7.70 -14.36
N SER A 60 -0.44 -8.94 -14.33
CA SER A 60 0.38 -10.16 -14.38
C SER A 60 -0.46 -11.41 -14.64
N ALA A 61 -0.30 -12.02 -15.81
CA ALA A 61 -0.95 -13.30 -16.15
C ALA A 61 -0.61 -14.43 -15.16
N THR A 62 0.53 -14.35 -14.46
CA THR A 62 0.98 -15.34 -13.47
C THR A 62 0.34 -15.17 -12.10
N LYS A 63 -0.37 -14.07 -11.84
CA LYS A 63 -1.03 -13.79 -10.54
C LYS A 63 -2.50 -14.18 -10.48
N ARG A 64 -3.03 -14.84 -11.51
CA ARG A 64 -4.42 -15.36 -11.47
C ARG A 64 -4.53 -16.39 -10.35
N ASN A 65 -5.48 -16.17 -9.46
CA ASN A 65 -5.76 -17.03 -8.31
C ASN A 65 -6.96 -17.96 -8.56
N ALA A 66 -7.31 -18.77 -7.57
CA ALA A 66 -8.43 -19.71 -7.65
C ALA A 66 -9.77 -19.03 -7.98
N VAL A 67 -9.98 -17.77 -7.54
CA VAL A 67 -11.23 -17.01 -7.79
C VAL A 67 -11.38 -16.70 -9.28
N HIS A 68 -10.31 -16.23 -9.94
CA HIS A 68 -10.32 -15.96 -11.37
C HIS A 68 -10.65 -17.21 -12.19
N LYS A 69 -10.03 -18.35 -11.84
CA LYS A 69 -10.30 -19.63 -12.49
C LYS A 69 -11.74 -20.10 -12.28
N GLN A 70 -12.30 -19.91 -11.09
CA GLN A 70 -13.69 -20.25 -10.82
C GLN A 70 -14.67 -19.40 -11.65
N ILE A 71 -14.42 -18.11 -11.80
CA ILE A 71 -15.22 -17.21 -12.64
C ILE A 71 -15.14 -17.68 -14.09
N GLU A 72 -13.92 -17.88 -14.61
CA GLU A 72 -13.67 -18.39 -15.97
C GLU A 72 -14.41 -19.72 -16.23
N ASN A 73 -14.25 -20.70 -15.37
CA ASN A 73 -14.92 -22.00 -15.51
C ASN A 73 -16.45 -21.84 -15.53
N THR A 74 -17.01 -20.96 -14.71
CA THR A 74 -18.46 -20.73 -14.68
C THR A 74 -18.95 -20.09 -15.97
N ILE A 75 -18.19 -19.15 -16.53
CA ILE A 75 -18.52 -18.49 -17.79
C ILE A 75 -18.45 -19.50 -18.94
N THR A 76 -17.43 -20.33 -18.98
CA THR A 76 -17.17 -21.27 -20.07
C THR A 76 -18.10 -22.48 -20.05
N GLU A 77 -18.33 -23.04 -18.86
CA GLU A 77 -19.07 -24.30 -18.73
C GLU A 77 -20.59 -24.11 -18.56
N ASN A 78 -21.01 -23.02 -17.91
CA ASN A 78 -22.41 -22.80 -17.54
C ASN A 78 -22.77 -21.30 -17.52
N PRO A 79 -22.71 -20.58 -18.63
CA PRO A 79 -22.98 -19.13 -18.70
C PRO A 79 -24.39 -18.78 -18.19
N ASP A 80 -25.40 -19.58 -18.48
CA ASP A 80 -26.80 -19.36 -18.04
C ASP A 80 -26.95 -19.38 -16.50
N ARG A 81 -26.03 -20.03 -15.80
CA ARG A 81 -26.02 -20.10 -14.34
C ARG A 81 -25.08 -19.08 -13.70
N PHE A 82 -24.43 -18.23 -14.52
CA PHE A 82 -23.48 -17.26 -14.01
C PHE A 82 -24.12 -16.29 -12.98
N ILE A 83 -25.32 -15.81 -13.29
CA ILE A 83 -26.08 -14.92 -12.39
C ILE A 83 -26.33 -15.50 -10.98
N ASN A 84 -26.38 -16.84 -10.87
CA ASN A 84 -26.62 -17.53 -9.60
C ASN A 84 -25.34 -17.98 -8.90
N ARG A 85 -24.22 -18.08 -9.63
CA ARG A 85 -22.94 -18.58 -9.13
C ARG A 85 -21.92 -17.46 -8.88
N ASN A 86 -22.18 -16.26 -9.39
CA ASN A 86 -21.38 -15.07 -9.17
C ASN A 86 -22.03 -14.19 -8.11
N SER A 87 -21.23 -13.57 -7.26
CA SER A 87 -21.73 -12.66 -6.20
C SER A 87 -22.32 -11.36 -6.73
N GLY A 88 -22.21 -11.11 -8.05
CA GLY A 88 -22.64 -9.87 -8.68
C GLY A 88 -21.57 -8.78 -8.61
N ILE A 89 -21.97 -7.58 -9.05
CA ILE A 89 -21.16 -6.37 -9.04
C ILE A 89 -21.86 -5.26 -8.28
N THR A 90 -21.08 -4.41 -7.61
CA THR A 90 -21.58 -3.17 -7.03
C THR A 90 -21.04 -1.99 -7.82
N ILE A 91 -21.94 -1.15 -8.32
CA ILE A 91 -21.66 0.06 -9.08
C ILE A 91 -22.07 1.24 -8.22
N THR A 92 -21.20 2.24 -8.08
CA THR A 92 -21.54 3.54 -7.50
C THR A 92 -21.65 4.58 -8.59
N CYS A 93 -22.49 5.60 -8.39
CA CYS A 93 -22.65 6.73 -9.30
C CYS A 93 -23.14 7.96 -8.54
N THR A 94 -22.95 9.15 -9.12
CA THR A 94 -23.49 10.40 -8.55
C THR A 94 -24.90 10.71 -8.99
N GLU A 95 -25.32 10.16 -10.14
CA GLU A 95 -26.68 10.28 -10.66
C GLU A 95 -27.11 8.96 -11.30
N CYS A 96 -28.38 8.61 -11.15
CA CYS A 96 -28.99 7.43 -11.72
C CYS A 96 -30.38 7.76 -12.26
N VAL A 97 -30.57 7.62 -13.60
CA VAL A 97 -31.85 7.84 -14.26
C VAL A 97 -32.27 6.56 -14.98
N VAL A 98 -33.36 5.96 -14.50
CA VAL A 98 -33.93 4.74 -15.08
C VAL A 98 -34.98 5.11 -16.13
N ASP A 99 -34.87 4.55 -17.34
CA ASP A 99 -35.84 4.66 -18.41
C ASP A 99 -36.42 3.26 -18.68
N ASP A 100 -37.55 2.99 -18.09
CA ASP A 100 -38.25 1.70 -18.21
C ASP A 100 -38.80 1.44 -19.64
N ASN A 101 -39.10 2.50 -20.41
CA ASN A 101 -39.63 2.36 -21.76
C ASN A 101 -38.58 1.80 -22.74
N HIS A 102 -37.32 2.24 -22.56
CA HIS A 102 -36.20 1.80 -23.40
C HIS A 102 -35.33 0.72 -22.72
N LYS A 103 -35.67 0.32 -21.51
CA LYS A 103 -34.88 -0.65 -20.71
C LYS A 103 -33.43 -0.25 -20.57
N ILE A 104 -33.18 1.03 -20.26
CA ILE A 104 -31.85 1.57 -20.04
C ILE A 104 -31.76 2.32 -18.72
N VAL A 105 -30.57 2.31 -18.14
CA VAL A 105 -30.20 3.17 -17.02
C VAL A 105 -29.03 4.06 -17.42
N LYS A 106 -29.16 5.36 -17.15
CA LYS A 106 -28.10 6.37 -17.37
C LYS A 106 -27.45 6.68 -16.04
N LEU A 107 -26.13 6.52 -15.98
CA LEU A 107 -25.35 6.73 -14.78
C LEU A 107 -24.30 7.82 -15.04
N SER A 108 -24.15 8.76 -14.10
CA SER A 108 -23.09 9.77 -14.12
C SER A 108 -22.00 9.40 -13.11
N ASN A 109 -20.74 9.54 -13.49
CA ASN A 109 -19.58 9.18 -12.68
C ASN A 109 -19.62 7.73 -12.17
N ALA A 110 -20.06 6.81 -13.03
CA ALA A 110 -20.20 5.41 -12.67
C ALA A 110 -18.84 4.73 -12.45
N SER A 111 -18.76 3.93 -11.40
CA SER A 111 -17.59 3.13 -11.08
C SER A 111 -17.99 1.79 -10.45
N ILE A 112 -17.36 0.69 -10.89
CA ILE A 112 -17.47 -0.61 -10.24
C ILE A 112 -16.59 -0.57 -8.99
N VAL A 113 -17.19 -0.57 -7.81
CA VAL A 113 -16.47 -0.59 -6.53
C VAL A 113 -16.23 -1.99 -5.98
N ASN A 114 -17.05 -2.97 -6.40
CA ASN A 114 -16.83 -4.39 -6.13
C ASN A 114 -17.20 -5.22 -7.35
N GLY A 115 -16.39 -6.25 -7.68
CA GLY A 115 -16.58 -7.11 -8.85
C GLY A 115 -15.65 -6.81 -10.02
N ALA A 116 -14.58 -6.01 -9.85
CA ALA A 116 -13.59 -5.75 -10.91
C ALA A 116 -12.94 -7.03 -11.45
N GLN A 117 -12.73 -8.05 -10.60
CA GLN A 117 -12.23 -9.36 -11.04
C GLN A 117 -13.23 -10.06 -11.95
N THR A 118 -14.52 -9.97 -11.64
CA THR A 118 -15.60 -10.47 -12.52
C THR A 118 -15.57 -9.74 -13.85
N GLN A 119 -15.51 -8.40 -13.87
CA GLN A 119 -15.42 -7.62 -15.10
C GLN A 119 -14.19 -7.99 -15.95
N GLY A 120 -13.03 -8.17 -15.30
CA GLY A 120 -11.80 -8.55 -16.00
C GLY A 120 -11.88 -9.92 -16.66
N GLU A 121 -12.47 -10.93 -16.00
CA GLU A 121 -12.66 -12.25 -16.61
C GLU A 121 -13.75 -12.23 -17.68
N LEU A 122 -14.81 -11.42 -17.53
CA LEU A 122 -15.79 -11.19 -18.59
C LEU A 122 -15.15 -10.57 -19.84
N ARG A 123 -14.31 -9.54 -19.68
CA ARG A 123 -13.59 -8.92 -20.79
C ARG A 123 -12.75 -9.94 -21.53
N ARG A 124 -11.94 -10.73 -20.82
CA ARG A 124 -11.14 -11.79 -21.44
C ARG A 124 -11.97 -12.80 -22.19
N PHE A 125 -13.09 -13.23 -21.61
CA PHE A 125 -14.00 -14.16 -22.26
C PHE A 125 -14.53 -13.59 -23.57
N PHE A 126 -15.10 -12.37 -23.55
CA PHE A 126 -15.65 -11.76 -24.76
C PHE A 126 -14.60 -11.39 -25.81
N GLU A 127 -13.35 -11.10 -25.41
CA GLU A 127 -12.21 -10.90 -26.32
C GLU A 127 -11.72 -12.21 -26.95
N SER A 128 -12.04 -13.36 -26.36
CA SER A 128 -11.66 -14.68 -26.88
C SER A 128 -12.71 -15.29 -27.81
N LEU A 129 -13.90 -14.69 -27.94
CA LEU A 129 -14.96 -15.16 -28.84
C LEU A 129 -14.69 -14.69 -30.27
N ASP A 130 -15.15 -15.49 -31.23
CA ASP A 130 -15.15 -15.12 -32.65
C ASP A 130 -16.08 -13.93 -32.88
N GLU A 131 -15.85 -13.14 -33.97
CA GLU A 131 -16.63 -11.93 -34.28
C GLU A 131 -18.12 -12.20 -34.45
N ASP A 132 -18.48 -13.40 -34.88
CA ASP A 132 -19.87 -13.83 -35.10
C ASP A 132 -20.54 -14.41 -33.84
N ASP A 133 -19.81 -14.60 -32.76
CA ASP A 133 -20.34 -15.13 -31.51
C ASP A 133 -21.07 -14.05 -30.71
N ASN A 134 -22.40 -14.12 -30.71
CA ASN A 134 -23.29 -13.22 -29.99
C ASN A 134 -23.66 -13.74 -28.57
N SER A 135 -22.94 -14.70 -28.06
CA SER A 135 -23.16 -15.21 -26.69
C SER A 135 -23.19 -14.05 -25.71
N ASP A 136 -24.24 -14.00 -24.90
CA ASP A 136 -24.37 -13.08 -23.77
C ASP A 136 -25.16 -13.76 -22.66
N PHE A 137 -24.97 -13.31 -21.45
CA PHE A 137 -25.65 -13.84 -20.28
C PHE A 137 -25.81 -12.73 -19.22
N LEU A 138 -26.58 -13.02 -18.18
CA LEU A 138 -26.94 -12.02 -17.19
C LEU A 138 -25.98 -12.01 -16.00
N VAL A 139 -25.67 -10.81 -15.53
CA VAL A 139 -24.93 -10.54 -14.27
C VAL A 139 -25.84 -9.74 -13.36
N ARG A 140 -25.82 -10.07 -12.07
CA ARG A 140 -26.51 -9.28 -11.04
C ARG A 140 -25.68 -8.04 -10.70
N ALA A 141 -26.34 -6.88 -10.71
CA ALA A 141 -25.73 -5.62 -10.32
C ALA A 141 -26.52 -4.94 -9.20
N GLU A 142 -25.81 -4.41 -8.23
CA GLU A 142 -26.33 -3.43 -7.27
C GLU A 142 -25.82 -2.05 -7.72
N ILE A 143 -26.73 -1.08 -7.88
CA ILE A 143 -26.40 0.28 -8.27
C ILE A 143 -26.72 1.18 -7.07
N ILE A 144 -25.72 1.86 -6.54
CA ILE A 144 -25.83 2.79 -5.41
C ILE A 144 -25.55 4.19 -5.93
N MET A 145 -26.56 5.03 -5.94
CA MET A 145 -26.43 6.44 -6.24
C MET A 145 -26.20 7.21 -4.94
N ASP A 146 -25.07 7.87 -4.83
CA ASP A 146 -24.75 8.75 -3.71
C ASP A 146 -24.10 10.04 -4.28
N PRO A 147 -24.66 11.21 -3.98
CA PRO A 147 -24.09 12.48 -4.47
C PRO A 147 -22.76 12.84 -3.81
N SER A 148 -22.39 12.20 -2.69
CA SER A 148 -21.16 12.45 -1.94
C SER A 148 -20.04 11.50 -2.39
N TYR A 149 -18.97 12.05 -2.96
CA TYR A 149 -17.79 11.27 -3.33
C TYR A 149 -17.10 10.64 -2.11
N GLU A 150 -17.10 11.32 -0.96
CA GLU A 150 -16.52 10.79 0.27
C GLU A 150 -17.29 9.55 0.76
N SER A 151 -18.62 9.57 0.68
CA SER A 151 -19.47 8.43 0.97
C SER A 151 -19.21 7.26 -0.01
N ILE A 152 -19.04 7.53 -1.29
CA ILE A 152 -18.68 6.51 -2.30
C ILE A 152 -17.37 5.80 -1.93
N VAL A 153 -16.37 6.52 -1.44
CA VAL A 153 -15.11 5.92 -0.98
C VAL A 153 -15.33 4.98 0.21
N GLU A 154 -16.14 5.38 1.17
CA GLU A 154 -16.45 4.52 2.33
C GLU A 154 -17.29 3.28 1.92
N ILE A 155 -18.22 3.41 0.98
CA ILE A 155 -18.92 2.27 0.38
C ILE A 155 -17.94 1.30 -0.29
N ALA A 156 -16.99 1.83 -1.07
CA ALA A 156 -15.97 1.02 -1.74
C ALA A 156 -15.11 0.25 -0.71
N ILE A 157 -14.70 0.90 0.37
CA ILE A 157 -13.96 0.27 1.47
C ILE A 157 -14.79 -0.84 2.11
N ALA A 158 -16.04 -0.55 2.48
CA ALA A 158 -16.92 -1.49 3.16
C ALA A 158 -17.22 -2.73 2.30
N ARG A 159 -17.53 -2.54 1.02
CA ARG A 159 -17.83 -3.64 0.07
C ARG A 159 -16.63 -4.52 -0.24
N ASN A 160 -15.42 -4.00 -0.13
CA ASN A 160 -14.20 -4.77 -0.31
C ASN A 160 -13.64 -5.40 0.99
N THR A 161 -14.21 -5.09 2.16
CA THR A 161 -13.75 -5.63 3.45
C THR A 161 -13.99 -7.13 3.60
N ALA A 162 -15.00 -7.70 2.93
CA ALA A 162 -15.26 -9.14 2.90
C ALA A 162 -14.11 -9.94 2.24
N THR A 163 -13.30 -9.29 1.41
CA THR A 163 -12.04 -9.83 0.90
C THR A 163 -10.96 -8.88 1.40
N ALA A 164 -10.05 -9.34 2.26
CA ALA A 164 -9.06 -8.52 2.94
C ALA A 164 -8.34 -7.55 1.98
N VAL A 165 -8.83 -6.32 1.89
CA VAL A 165 -8.13 -5.21 1.21
C VAL A 165 -6.99 -4.80 2.11
N LYS A 166 -5.77 -4.76 1.58
CA LYS A 166 -4.62 -4.32 2.36
C LYS A 166 -4.80 -2.87 2.80
N SER A 167 -4.30 -2.59 3.98
CA SER A 167 -4.38 -1.28 4.62
C SER A 167 -3.79 -0.12 3.79
N VAL A 168 -2.87 -0.42 2.86
CA VAL A 168 -2.30 0.58 1.92
C VAL A 168 -3.37 1.13 0.98
N SER A 169 -4.15 0.25 0.32
CA SER A 169 -5.22 0.67 -0.61
C SER A 169 -6.31 1.48 0.11
N GLN A 170 -6.66 1.09 1.34
CA GLN A 170 -7.63 1.84 2.15
C GLN A 170 -7.10 3.23 2.54
N ALA A 171 -5.85 3.32 3.01
CA ALA A 171 -5.22 4.59 3.37
C ALA A 171 -5.09 5.52 2.17
N SER A 172 -4.77 4.96 1.00
CA SER A 172 -4.70 5.68 -0.27
C SER A 172 -6.05 6.25 -0.69
N ALA A 173 -7.10 5.42 -0.67
CA ALA A 173 -8.46 5.84 -1.05
C ALA A 173 -8.98 6.99 -0.18
N ARG A 174 -8.63 7.00 1.12
CA ARG A 174 -8.93 8.10 2.04
C ARG A 174 -8.03 9.33 1.88
N GLY A 175 -7.10 9.33 0.94
CA GLY A 175 -6.18 10.43 0.69
C GLY A 175 -5.03 10.56 1.71
N TYR A 176 -4.91 9.66 2.69
CA TYR A 176 -3.92 9.75 3.76
C TYR A 176 -2.46 9.65 3.29
N LEU A 177 -2.23 9.04 2.12
CA LEU A 177 -0.88 8.87 1.55
C LEU A 177 -0.48 9.96 0.55
N SER A 178 -1.37 10.90 0.22
CA SER A 178 -1.15 11.87 -0.87
C SER A 178 0.06 12.76 -0.63
N GLU A 179 0.20 13.34 0.57
CA GLU A 179 1.33 14.22 0.89
C GLU A 179 2.64 13.43 0.98
N LEU A 180 2.62 12.21 1.52
CA LEU A 180 3.78 11.33 1.54
C LEU A 180 4.26 11.01 0.11
N LYS A 181 3.33 10.70 -0.80
CA LYS A 181 3.64 10.46 -2.22
C LYS A 181 4.32 11.69 -2.85
N ILE A 182 3.72 12.87 -2.71
CA ILE A 182 4.28 14.13 -3.22
C ILE A 182 5.69 14.39 -2.66
N SER A 183 5.90 14.14 -1.37
CA SER A 183 7.21 14.30 -0.73
C SER A 183 8.26 13.35 -1.29
N ILE A 184 7.89 12.09 -1.51
CA ILE A 184 8.77 11.08 -2.14
C ILE A 184 9.13 11.49 -3.57
N GLU A 185 8.15 11.83 -4.40
CA GLU A 185 8.37 12.23 -5.80
C GLU A 185 9.24 13.48 -5.92
N LYS A 186 9.06 14.44 -5.03
CA LYS A 186 9.87 15.67 -4.97
C LYS A 186 11.30 15.40 -4.46
N GLY A 187 11.44 14.57 -3.44
CA GLY A 187 12.72 14.31 -2.78
C GLY A 187 13.56 13.22 -3.44
N LEU A 188 12.96 12.37 -4.26
CA LEU A 188 13.57 11.24 -4.97
C LEU A 188 13.12 11.23 -6.43
N PRO A 189 13.69 12.07 -7.30
CA PRO A 189 13.28 12.16 -8.70
C PRO A 189 13.31 10.80 -9.40
N GLY A 190 12.21 10.45 -10.08
CA GLY A 190 12.05 9.17 -10.78
C GLY A 190 11.49 8.04 -9.90
N GLU A 191 11.29 8.27 -8.61
CA GLU A 191 10.61 7.32 -7.72
C GLU A 191 9.17 7.74 -7.48
N THR A 192 8.30 6.78 -7.23
CA THR A 192 6.94 7.01 -6.75
C THR A 192 6.63 6.08 -5.58
N LEU A 193 5.49 6.27 -4.94
CA LEU A 193 5.04 5.46 -3.81
C LEU A 193 3.95 4.47 -4.27
N GLN A 194 4.02 3.23 -3.82
CA GLN A 194 2.93 2.27 -4.02
C GLN A 194 1.68 2.73 -3.25
N MET A 195 0.60 2.95 -3.95
CA MET A 195 -0.68 3.42 -3.39
C MET A 195 -1.71 2.30 -3.27
N SER A 196 -1.45 1.17 -3.94
CA SER A 196 -2.31 -0.01 -3.96
C SER A 196 -1.50 -1.29 -3.75
N GLU A 197 -2.19 -2.34 -3.33
CA GLU A 197 -1.61 -3.69 -3.25
C GLU A 197 -1.27 -4.29 -4.62
N THR A 198 -1.84 -3.74 -5.68
CA THR A 198 -1.63 -4.19 -7.06
C THR A 198 -0.51 -3.44 -7.75
N ASP A 199 0.00 -2.36 -7.17
CA ASP A 199 1.11 -1.62 -7.73
C ASP A 199 2.36 -2.51 -7.76
N THR A 200 2.93 -2.66 -8.94
CA THR A 200 4.15 -3.45 -9.17
C THR A 200 5.40 -2.58 -9.18
N GLU A 201 5.22 -1.29 -9.44
CA GLU A 201 6.28 -0.28 -9.50
C GLU A 201 6.20 0.65 -8.28
N GLY A 202 7.30 1.35 -8.01
CA GLY A 202 7.40 2.30 -6.91
C GLY A 202 7.86 1.69 -5.59
N LEU A 203 8.11 2.57 -4.64
CA LEU A 203 8.58 2.23 -3.30
C LEU A 203 7.44 1.62 -2.47
N ASN A 204 7.72 0.54 -1.79
CA ASN A 204 6.75 -0.06 -0.87
C ASN A 204 6.44 0.90 0.28
N THR A 205 5.19 1.32 0.38
CA THR A 205 4.72 2.32 1.35
C THR A 205 5.01 1.94 2.79
N GLN A 206 4.78 0.69 3.16
CA GLN A 206 5.06 0.22 4.52
C GLN A 206 6.55 0.32 4.85
N SER A 207 7.43 -0.05 3.92
CA SER A 207 8.88 0.07 4.10
C SER A 207 9.33 1.52 4.26
N VAL A 208 8.79 2.44 3.44
CA VAL A 208 9.08 3.87 3.55
C VAL A 208 8.70 4.40 4.93
N LEU A 209 7.51 4.06 5.41
CA LEU A 209 7.04 4.45 6.74
C LEU A 209 7.90 3.85 7.88
N GLN A 210 8.33 2.60 7.72
CA GLN A 210 9.26 1.97 8.66
C GLN A 210 10.59 2.73 8.72
N TYR A 211 11.18 3.06 7.56
CA TYR A 211 12.46 3.79 7.49
C TYR A 211 12.35 5.20 8.09
N ALA A 212 11.28 5.92 7.76
CA ALA A 212 11.04 7.25 8.30
C ALA A 212 10.88 7.21 9.82
N ARG A 213 10.16 6.22 10.34
CA ARG A 213 9.97 6.07 11.79
C ARG A 213 11.26 5.73 12.55
N LEU A 214 12.22 5.02 11.92
CA LEU A 214 13.52 4.74 12.52
C LEU A 214 14.33 6.02 12.81
N LEU A 215 14.12 7.06 12.01
CA LEU A 215 14.77 8.37 12.20
C LEU A 215 14.02 9.30 13.15
N MET A 216 12.90 8.87 13.73
CA MET A 216 12.10 9.72 14.61
C MET A 216 12.82 9.94 15.95
N PRO A 217 13.11 11.20 16.31
CA PRO A 217 13.73 11.51 17.61
C PRO A 217 12.75 11.24 18.75
N ALA A 218 13.29 10.82 19.91
CA ALA A 218 12.50 10.44 21.09
C ALA A 218 11.55 11.54 21.55
N GLU A 219 11.96 12.79 21.45
CA GLU A 219 11.18 13.98 21.86
C GLU A 219 9.83 14.14 21.11
N LEU A 220 9.69 13.55 19.92
CA LEU A 220 8.43 13.56 19.19
C LEU A 220 7.40 12.56 19.73
N LEU A 221 7.86 11.53 20.42
CA LEU A 221 7.00 10.43 20.88
C LEU A 221 6.43 10.65 22.28
N GLY A 222 7.00 11.61 23.03
CA GLY A 222 6.59 11.94 24.41
C GLY A 222 6.58 10.72 25.34
N ASP A 223 5.68 10.71 26.32
CA ASP A 223 5.57 9.63 27.32
C ASP A 223 5.13 8.27 26.73
N LYS A 224 4.61 8.27 25.51
CA LYS A 224 4.20 7.05 24.77
C LYS A 224 5.28 6.55 23.84
N ASN A 225 6.55 6.81 24.13
CA ASN A 225 7.66 6.39 23.28
C ASN A 225 7.68 4.85 23.11
N PRO A 226 7.35 4.32 21.93
CA PRO A 226 7.47 2.90 21.68
C PRO A 226 8.94 2.51 21.65
N SER A 227 9.23 1.25 21.97
CA SER A 227 10.59 0.72 21.92
C SER A 227 11.24 0.98 20.56
N ARG A 228 12.57 1.22 20.54
CA ARG A 228 13.35 1.55 19.34
C ARG A 228 13.17 0.51 18.20
N ASN A 229 12.95 -0.76 18.57
CA ASN A 229 12.73 -1.85 17.61
C ASN A 229 11.27 -1.95 17.07
N PHE A 230 10.41 -0.97 17.39
CA PHE A 230 9.00 -0.96 17.00
C PHE A 230 8.80 -1.14 15.50
N SER A 231 9.52 -0.39 14.68
CA SER A 231 9.40 -0.46 13.21
C SER A 231 9.67 -1.86 12.66
N TYR A 232 10.62 -2.59 13.24
CA TYR A 232 10.93 -3.96 12.83
C TYR A 232 9.89 -4.97 13.31
N LYS A 233 9.46 -4.86 14.56
CA LYS A 233 8.48 -5.77 15.17
C LYS A 233 7.07 -5.59 14.62
N GLN A 234 6.69 -4.36 14.33
CA GLN A 234 5.30 -3.96 14.04
C GLN A 234 5.20 -3.08 12.78
N GLY A 235 5.83 -3.53 11.68
CA GLY A 235 5.84 -2.78 10.42
C GLY A 235 4.44 -2.39 9.91
N GLY A 236 3.46 -3.29 10.01
CA GLY A 236 2.07 -2.99 9.62
C GLY A 236 1.44 -1.87 10.46
N LYS A 237 1.83 -1.76 11.73
CA LYS A 237 1.34 -0.70 12.61
C LYS A 237 1.91 0.67 12.27
N CYS A 238 3.07 0.76 11.59
CA CYS A 238 3.59 2.03 11.10
C CYS A 238 2.62 2.70 10.12
N LEU A 239 1.98 1.92 9.25
CA LEU A 239 0.96 2.44 8.32
C LEU A 239 -0.32 2.82 9.07
N THR A 240 -0.76 2.03 10.02
CA THR A 240 -1.95 2.33 10.83
C THR A 240 -1.75 3.62 11.63
N ASP A 241 -0.60 3.77 12.30
CA ASP A 241 -0.27 4.97 13.06
C ASP A 241 -0.23 6.21 12.16
N PHE A 242 0.45 6.11 11.01
CA PHE A 242 0.50 7.20 10.03
C PHE A 242 -0.89 7.59 9.51
N SER A 243 -1.74 6.62 9.21
CA SER A 243 -3.12 6.87 8.77
C SER A 243 -3.95 7.56 9.85
N ASN A 244 -3.77 7.19 11.12
CA ASN A 244 -4.43 7.86 12.23
C ASN A 244 -3.94 9.31 12.37
N TRP A 245 -2.64 9.56 12.28
CA TRP A 245 -2.09 10.93 12.32
C TRP A 245 -2.59 11.77 11.14
N ALA A 246 -2.66 11.20 9.94
CA ALA A 246 -3.19 11.88 8.77
C ALA A 246 -4.67 12.25 8.92
N ARG A 247 -5.49 11.38 9.56
CA ARG A 247 -6.88 11.66 9.85
C ARG A 247 -7.05 12.77 10.90
N ASP A 248 -6.28 12.68 11.98
CA ASP A 248 -6.51 13.50 13.18
C ASP A 248 -5.73 14.83 13.17
N ARG A 249 -4.85 15.07 12.20
CA ARG A 249 -3.93 16.22 12.14
C ARG A 249 -4.56 17.61 12.17
N ASN A 250 -5.83 17.72 11.79
CA ASN A 250 -6.54 19.00 11.82
C ASN A 250 -7.16 19.32 13.18
N THR A 251 -7.18 18.35 14.10
CA THR A 251 -7.82 18.45 15.42
C THR A 251 -6.86 18.11 16.56
N ASP A 252 -5.69 17.56 16.27
CA ASP A 252 -4.67 17.15 17.23
C ASP A 252 -3.29 17.62 16.76
N ASP A 253 -2.71 18.60 17.48
CA ASP A 253 -1.40 19.19 17.18
C ASP A 253 -0.28 18.15 17.22
N ASN A 254 -0.38 17.14 18.09
CA ASN A 254 0.61 16.07 18.16
C ASN A 254 0.53 15.16 16.92
N ALA A 255 -0.69 14.81 16.49
CA ALA A 255 -0.90 14.07 15.25
C ALA A 255 -0.35 14.86 14.04
N ALA A 256 -0.57 16.17 13.99
CA ALA A 256 -0.02 17.04 12.96
C ALA A 256 1.52 17.04 12.94
N ARG A 257 2.16 17.14 14.11
CA ARG A 257 3.63 17.10 14.22
C ARG A 257 4.22 15.77 13.76
N LEU A 258 3.62 14.66 14.17
CA LEU A 258 4.06 13.31 13.81
C LEU A 258 3.86 13.03 12.31
N HIS A 259 2.72 13.40 11.77
CA HIS A 259 2.43 13.30 10.34
C HIS A 259 3.45 14.12 9.51
N ASN A 260 3.64 15.39 9.83
CA ASN A 260 4.56 16.28 9.13
C ASN A 260 6.01 15.77 9.20
N PHE A 261 6.43 15.27 10.37
CA PHE A 261 7.73 14.64 10.51
C PHE A 261 7.93 13.52 9.51
N ILE A 262 7.00 12.56 9.44
CA ILE A 262 7.11 11.41 8.52
C ILE A 262 7.15 11.89 7.06
N VAL A 263 6.27 12.81 6.68
CA VAL A 263 6.22 13.35 5.31
C VAL A 263 7.54 14.02 4.91
N GLU A 264 8.13 14.81 5.81
CA GLU A 264 9.37 15.54 5.54
C GLU A 264 10.61 14.63 5.52
N ILE A 265 10.69 13.68 6.45
CA ILE A 265 11.88 12.84 6.61
C ILE A 265 11.93 11.62 5.67
N ALA A 266 10.78 11.20 5.13
CA ALA A 266 10.69 9.97 4.34
C ALA A 266 11.67 9.90 3.16
N PRO A 267 11.86 10.93 2.33
CA PRO A 267 12.84 10.89 1.25
C PRO A 267 14.29 10.73 1.76
N VAL A 268 14.60 11.36 2.89
CA VAL A 268 15.92 11.25 3.56
C VAL A 268 16.11 9.83 4.07
N ALA A 269 15.10 9.27 4.73
CA ALA A 269 15.15 7.92 5.28
C ALA A 269 15.35 6.84 4.20
N VAL A 270 14.71 7.00 3.04
CA VAL A 270 14.93 6.09 1.90
C VAL A 270 16.35 6.19 1.35
N ARG A 271 16.89 7.42 1.19
CA ARG A 271 18.28 7.61 0.76
C ARG A 271 19.27 7.00 1.73
N GLU A 272 19.10 7.25 3.02
CA GLU A 272 19.97 6.69 4.07
C GLU A 272 19.90 5.17 4.09
N TYR A 273 18.71 4.59 4.01
CA TYR A 273 18.57 3.14 3.98
C TYR A 273 19.33 2.53 2.79
N ARG A 274 19.20 3.11 1.60
CA ARG A 274 19.91 2.65 0.39
C ARG A 274 21.43 2.84 0.48
N LEU A 275 21.87 3.92 1.13
CA LEU A 275 23.29 4.16 1.39
C LEU A 275 23.84 3.09 2.32
N TRP A 276 23.21 2.87 3.45
CA TRP A 276 23.65 1.86 4.42
C TRP A 276 23.56 0.44 3.89
N GLU A 277 22.55 0.12 3.08
CA GLU A 277 22.42 -1.20 2.47
C GLU A 277 23.64 -1.60 1.61
N LYS A 278 24.29 -0.62 0.97
CA LYS A 278 25.40 -0.81 0.04
C LYS A 278 26.72 -0.19 0.52
N HIS A 279 26.78 0.25 1.77
CA HIS A 279 27.93 0.96 2.31
C HIS A 279 29.20 0.12 2.20
N GLU A 280 30.30 0.74 1.73
CA GLU A 280 31.56 0.03 1.46
C GLU A 280 32.21 -0.52 2.76
N GLY A 281 32.00 0.11 3.90
CA GLY A 281 32.47 -0.34 5.20
C GLY A 281 32.09 -1.79 5.55
N TRP A 282 30.96 -2.29 5.03
CA TRP A 282 30.59 -3.70 5.22
C TRP A 282 31.56 -4.69 4.60
N ASN A 283 32.33 -4.28 3.57
CA ASN A 283 33.29 -5.16 2.88
C ASN A 283 34.43 -5.61 3.78
N GLY A 284 34.85 -4.77 4.73
CA GLY A 284 35.88 -5.07 5.71
C GLY A 284 35.50 -6.11 6.79
N HIS A 285 34.21 -6.47 6.85
CA HIS A 285 33.69 -7.35 7.89
C HIS A 285 33.20 -8.68 7.33
N ARG A 286 33.59 -9.77 8.03
CA ARG A 286 33.08 -11.12 7.73
C ARG A 286 31.75 -11.31 8.46
N LEU A 287 30.64 -11.03 7.77
CA LEU A 287 29.29 -11.32 8.19
C LEU A 287 28.90 -12.71 7.66
N HIS A 288 29.14 -13.73 8.46
CA HIS A 288 28.81 -15.11 8.10
C HIS A 288 27.47 -15.52 8.67
N GLU A 289 26.75 -16.35 7.93
CA GLU A 289 25.61 -17.10 8.41
C GLU A 289 26.01 -17.97 9.61
N ARG A 290 25.10 -18.24 10.54
CA ARG A 290 25.32 -19.14 11.69
C ARG A 290 25.60 -20.59 11.25
N GLY A 291 25.00 -20.99 10.12
CA GLY A 291 25.05 -22.32 9.53
C GLY A 291 23.95 -22.46 8.47
N ARG A 292 23.78 -23.65 7.95
CA ARG A 292 22.72 -23.95 6.98
C ARG A 292 21.95 -25.20 7.36
N THR A 293 20.64 -25.20 7.05
CA THR A 293 19.79 -26.38 7.05
C THR A 293 19.26 -26.55 5.62
N GLY A 294 19.84 -27.48 4.88
CA GLY A 294 19.68 -27.55 3.41
C GLY A 294 20.20 -26.28 2.75
N ASP A 295 19.42 -25.69 1.84
CA ASP A 295 19.80 -24.48 1.11
C ASP A 295 19.51 -23.17 1.88
N LYS A 296 18.88 -23.24 3.05
CA LYS A 296 18.49 -22.05 3.82
C LYS A 296 19.48 -21.75 4.95
N PRO A 297 19.98 -20.50 5.06
CA PRO A 297 20.82 -20.11 6.18
C PRO A 297 20.02 -20.10 7.49
N ILE A 298 20.62 -20.64 8.56
CA ILE A 298 20.08 -20.57 9.91
C ILE A 298 20.22 -19.13 10.40
N GLY A 299 19.14 -18.56 10.98
CA GLY A 299 19.14 -17.17 11.46
C GLY A 299 19.05 -16.10 10.38
N GLY A 300 18.83 -16.49 9.11
CA GLY A 300 18.70 -15.62 7.97
C GLY A 300 20.04 -15.20 7.35
N ARG A 301 20.00 -14.75 6.11
CA ARG A 301 21.20 -14.29 5.38
C ARG A 301 21.51 -12.85 5.80
N PRO A 302 22.70 -12.57 6.38
CA PRO A 302 23.05 -11.23 6.84
C PRO A 302 23.40 -10.27 5.70
N VAL A 303 24.09 -10.75 4.64
CA VAL A 303 24.51 -9.95 3.49
C VAL A 303 24.43 -10.73 2.18
N ARG A 304 24.28 -10.02 1.07
CA ARG A 304 24.53 -10.55 -0.27
C ARG A 304 25.73 -9.85 -0.88
N ARG A 305 26.57 -10.60 -1.56
CA ARG A 305 27.74 -10.10 -2.25
C ARG A 305 27.61 -10.30 -3.75
N ASP A 306 28.10 -9.35 -4.51
CA ASP A 306 28.25 -9.50 -5.96
C ASP A 306 29.21 -10.65 -6.26
N LYS A 307 28.82 -11.51 -7.20
CA LYS A 307 29.59 -12.73 -7.53
C LYS A 307 30.95 -12.44 -8.18
N LYS A 308 31.09 -11.31 -8.88
CA LYS A 308 32.32 -10.96 -9.62
C LYS A 308 33.30 -10.14 -8.76
N THR A 309 32.75 -9.16 -8.03
CA THR A 309 33.55 -8.20 -7.26
C THR A 309 33.69 -8.56 -5.79
N ASN A 310 32.91 -9.51 -5.30
CA ASN A 310 32.77 -9.88 -3.89
C ASN A 310 32.37 -8.72 -2.96
N LYS A 311 31.96 -7.57 -3.52
CA LYS A 311 31.45 -6.42 -2.75
C LYS A 311 30.06 -6.70 -2.19
N VAL A 312 29.77 -6.17 -1.01
CA VAL A 312 28.42 -6.23 -0.42
C VAL A 312 27.48 -5.37 -1.27
N VAL A 313 26.38 -5.95 -1.70
CA VAL A 313 25.33 -5.28 -2.49
C VAL A 313 23.99 -5.22 -1.76
N TRP A 314 23.89 -5.88 -0.62
CA TRP A 314 22.70 -5.88 0.21
C TRP A 314 23.03 -6.36 1.63
N VAL A 315 22.46 -5.69 2.61
CA VAL A 315 22.52 -6.04 4.02
C VAL A 315 21.09 -6.25 4.54
N ALA A 316 20.91 -7.24 5.40
CA ALA A 316 19.60 -7.61 5.91
C ALA A 316 18.95 -6.51 6.76
N PRO A 317 17.62 -6.29 6.65
CA PRO A 317 16.89 -5.29 7.42
C PRO A 317 17.11 -5.43 8.94
N GLY A 318 17.22 -6.67 9.46
CA GLY A 318 17.46 -6.88 10.90
C GLY A 318 18.79 -6.32 11.40
N ILE A 319 19.76 -6.08 10.50
CA ILE A 319 21.03 -5.40 10.83
C ILE A 319 20.90 -3.89 10.56
N LEU A 320 20.23 -3.52 9.46
CA LEU A 320 20.12 -2.12 9.04
C LEU A 320 19.19 -1.29 9.93
N PHE A 321 18.12 -1.86 10.46
CA PHE A 321 17.16 -1.11 11.26
C PHE A 321 17.77 -0.55 12.54
N PRO A 322 18.55 -1.32 13.35
CA PRO A 322 19.29 -0.76 14.48
C PRO A 322 20.28 0.36 14.06
N VAL A 323 20.97 0.20 12.92
CA VAL A 323 21.87 1.23 12.37
C VAL A 323 21.10 2.51 12.02
N MET A 324 20.00 2.38 11.29
CA MET A 324 19.14 3.52 10.94
C MET A 324 18.57 4.21 12.17
N SER A 325 18.11 3.43 13.17
CA SER A 325 17.55 3.98 14.41
C SER A 325 18.58 4.81 15.20
N ALA A 326 19.85 4.39 15.19
CA ALA A 326 20.90 5.16 15.84
C ALA A 326 21.08 6.57 15.25
N LEU A 327 20.78 6.77 13.97
CA LEU A 327 20.87 8.08 13.32
C LEU A 327 19.81 9.07 13.79
N SER A 328 18.77 8.63 14.49
CA SER A 328 17.73 9.51 15.04
C SER A 328 18.31 10.59 15.98
N ALA A 329 19.45 10.33 16.63
CA ALA A 329 20.17 11.31 17.46
C ALA A 329 20.71 12.52 16.67
N PHE A 330 20.81 12.42 15.36
CA PHE A 330 21.29 13.48 14.48
C PHE A 330 20.15 14.16 13.71
N VAL A 331 18.90 13.75 13.97
CA VAL A 331 17.72 14.40 13.38
C VAL A 331 17.31 15.58 14.24
N LYS A 332 17.18 16.74 13.61
CA LYS A 332 16.81 17.97 14.28
C LYS A 332 15.95 18.88 13.40
N GLN A 333 15.30 19.84 14.04
CA GLN A 333 14.51 20.82 13.32
C GLN A 333 15.36 22.02 12.95
N ARG A 334 15.36 22.40 11.66
CA ARG A 334 16.01 23.58 11.10
C ARG A 334 15.01 24.39 10.29
N LYS A 335 14.78 25.65 10.65
CA LYS A 335 13.84 26.54 9.93
C LYS A 335 12.49 25.84 9.64
N ASN A 336 11.91 25.25 10.66
CA ASN A 336 10.65 24.48 10.59
C ASN A 336 10.68 23.24 9.68
N ARG A 337 11.85 22.68 9.37
CA ARG A 337 12.00 21.41 8.62
C ARG A 337 12.83 20.41 9.39
N TRP A 338 12.46 19.15 9.28
CA TRP A 338 13.23 18.05 9.86
C TRP A 338 14.37 17.67 8.92
N VAL A 339 15.58 17.64 9.44
CA VAL A 339 16.80 17.32 8.69
C VAL A 339 17.65 16.32 9.48
N LEU A 340 18.34 15.45 8.76
CA LEU A 340 19.38 14.59 9.28
C LEU A 340 20.73 15.25 9.00
N GLU A 341 21.45 15.65 10.06
CA GLU A 341 22.77 16.29 9.96
C GLU A 341 23.78 15.46 10.73
N LYS A 342 24.52 14.62 9.99
CA LYS A 342 25.62 13.82 10.57
C LYS A 342 26.80 14.74 10.87
N PRO A 343 27.26 14.82 12.13
CA PRO A 343 28.40 15.69 12.49
C PRO A 343 29.75 15.07 12.07
N ASP A 344 30.79 15.89 11.92
CA ASP A 344 32.14 15.45 11.52
C ASP A 344 32.77 14.42 12.45
N LEU A 345 32.40 14.46 13.75
CA LEU A 345 32.81 13.47 14.75
C LEU A 345 32.20 12.08 14.52
N PHE A 346 31.11 12.00 13.80
CA PHE A 346 30.46 10.73 13.50
C PHE A 346 31.25 9.97 12.44
N LYS A 347 31.60 8.72 12.74
CA LYS A 347 32.30 7.83 11.81
C LYS A 347 31.41 6.63 11.46
N GLU A 348 31.03 6.54 10.21
CA GLU A 348 30.13 5.50 9.68
C GLU A 348 30.72 4.10 9.88
N ASP A 349 32.04 3.94 9.66
CA ASP A 349 32.73 2.67 9.87
C ASP A 349 32.71 2.21 11.34
N GLU A 350 32.72 3.14 12.29
CA GLU A 350 32.62 2.80 13.70
C GLU A 350 31.20 2.29 14.03
N LEU A 351 30.14 2.90 13.47
CA LEU A 351 28.78 2.41 13.64
C LEU A 351 28.62 1.01 13.01
N ILE A 352 29.19 0.79 11.82
CA ILE A 352 29.22 -0.53 11.17
C ILE A 352 29.94 -1.57 12.05
N ARG A 353 31.10 -1.22 12.58
CA ARG A 353 31.88 -2.10 13.46
C ARG A 353 31.05 -2.53 14.68
N ARG A 354 30.34 -1.59 15.31
CA ARG A 354 29.43 -1.86 16.44
C ARG A 354 28.26 -2.74 16.03
N ALA A 355 27.66 -2.48 14.88
CA ALA A 355 26.56 -3.31 14.34
C ALA A 355 27.02 -4.77 14.12
N VAL A 356 28.22 -4.95 13.56
CA VAL A 356 28.82 -6.28 13.37
C VAL A 356 29.09 -6.98 14.71
N GLN A 357 29.55 -6.26 15.75
CA GLN A 357 29.71 -6.81 17.09
C GLN A 357 28.39 -7.27 17.67
N GLN A 358 27.34 -6.44 17.59
CA GLN A 358 26.00 -6.80 18.08
C GLN A 358 25.44 -8.02 17.31
N PHE A 359 25.59 -8.07 16.00
CA PHE A 359 25.17 -9.22 15.21
C PHE A 359 25.87 -10.52 15.66
N ARG A 360 27.16 -10.45 15.98
CA ARG A 360 27.92 -11.62 16.46
C ARG A 360 27.53 -12.04 17.86
N SER A 361 27.25 -11.09 18.77
CA SER A 361 26.82 -11.36 20.15
C SER A 361 25.42 -11.98 20.22
N LEU A 362 24.60 -11.76 19.20
CA LEU A 362 23.24 -12.30 19.08
C LEU A 362 23.20 -13.55 18.18
N ASP A 363 24.19 -14.42 18.33
CA ASP A 363 24.29 -15.72 17.65
C ASP A 363 24.24 -15.64 16.13
N ARG A 364 24.52 -14.47 15.54
CA ARG A 364 24.44 -14.21 14.08
C ARG A 364 23.06 -14.44 13.51
N GLU A 365 22.03 -14.11 14.28
CA GLU A 365 20.63 -14.22 13.85
C GLU A 365 20.07 -12.84 13.49
N VAL A 366 19.82 -12.64 12.19
CA VAL A 366 19.32 -11.38 11.65
C VAL A 366 18.00 -10.95 12.29
N THR A 367 17.07 -11.88 12.44
CA THR A 367 15.76 -11.59 13.04
C THR A 367 15.84 -11.27 14.52
N VAL A 368 16.73 -11.96 15.24
CA VAL A 368 16.98 -11.69 16.66
C VAL A 368 17.55 -10.29 16.84
N MET A 369 18.56 -9.92 16.05
CA MET A 369 19.13 -8.57 16.08
C MET A 369 18.09 -7.49 15.79
N GLY A 370 17.27 -7.66 14.75
CA GLY A 370 16.22 -6.72 14.40
C GLY A 370 15.12 -6.57 15.45
N ARG A 371 14.93 -7.56 16.31
CA ARG A 371 13.96 -7.56 17.41
C ARG A 371 14.55 -7.19 18.77
N SER A 372 15.88 -7.23 18.94
CA SER A 372 16.56 -7.01 20.20
C SER A 372 16.65 -5.52 20.52
N GLU A 373 15.95 -5.05 21.51
CA GLU A 373 16.03 -3.66 21.99
C GLU A 373 17.46 -3.30 22.39
N GLN A 374 18.17 -4.24 23.05
CA GLN A 374 19.58 -4.09 23.42
C GLN A 374 20.49 -3.77 22.20
N ALA A 375 20.21 -4.34 21.01
CA ALA A 375 20.99 -4.04 19.83
C ALA A 375 20.78 -2.59 19.36
N TYR A 376 19.57 -2.08 19.45
CA TYR A 376 19.27 -0.68 19.13
C TYR A 376 19.92 0.27 20.12
N ASP A 377 19.80 0.00 21.41
CA ASP A 377 20.39 0.83 22.47
C ASP A 377 21.91 0.88 22.36
N ALA A 378 22.56 -0.26 22.14
CA ALA A 378 24.01 -0.33 22.01
C ALA A 378 24.57 0.51 20.84
N LEU A 379 23.80 0.62 19.73
CA LEU A 379 24.18 1.47 18.60
C LEU A 379 23.82 2.93 18.85
N SER A 380 22.67 3.21 19.46
CA SER A 380 22.22 4.56 19.79
C SER A 380 23.13 5.26 20.79
N ILE A 381 23.67 4.55 21.79
CA ILE A 381 24.63 5.12 22.75
C ILE A 381 25.81 5.81 22.03
N TYR A 382 26.33 5.25 20.95
CA TYR A 382 27.40 5.86 20.19
C TYR A 382 27.01 7.22 19.60
N THR A 383 25.87 7.29 18.92
CA THR A 383 25.39 8.50 18.25
C THR A 383 24.89 9.54 19.25
N GLU A 384 24.20 9.13 20.30
CA GLU A 384 23.74 10.00 21.38
C GLU A 384 24.90 10.62 22.17
N THR A 385 25.98 9.86 22.43
CA THR A 385 27.20 10.41 23.06
C THR A 385 27.79 11.54 22.19
N ILE A 386 27.87 11.35 20.87
CA ILE A 386 28.35 12.38 19.93
C ILE A 386 27.44 13.61 19.97
N ALA A 387 26.12 13.40 19.91
CA ALA A 387 25.13 14.48 19.93
C ALA A 387 25.22 15.29 21.23
N THR A 388 25.39 14.61 22.37
CA THR A 388 25.57 15.27 23.71
C THR A 388 26.82 16.09 23.79
N VAL A 389 27.96 15.57 23.33
CA VAL A 389 29.25 16.32 23.30
C VAL A 389 29.10 17.61 22.49
N LEU A 390 28.47 17.55 21.34
CA LEU A 390 28.25 18.73 20.48
C LEU A 390 27.25 19.74 21.06
N ALA A 391 26.31 19.30 21.88
CA ALA A 391 25.39 20.22 22.56
C ALA A 391 26.04 20.94 23.75
N SER A 392 27.20 20.44 24.24
CA SER A 392 27.95 21.00 25.35
C SER A 392 29.07 21.95 24.93
N THR A 393 29.38 21.99 23.66
CA THR A 393 30.36 22.88 23.03
C THR A 393 29.65 24.03 22.28
#